data_bd968378333aa9e3c4428f218750023e
#
_entry.id   bd968378333aa9e3c4428f218750023e
#
_cell.length_a   1.000
_cell.length_b   1.000
_cell.length_c   1.000
_cell.angle_alpha   90.00
_cell.angle_beta   90.00
_cell.angle_gamma   90.00
#
_symmetry.space_group_name_H-M   'P 1'
#
loop_
_entity.id
_entity.type
_entity.pdbx_description
1 polymer ?
#
loop_
_entity_poly.entity_id
_entity_poly.type
_entity_poly.pdbx_seq_one_letter_code
_entity_poly.pdbx_strand_id
1 'polypeptide(L)'
;MEIHAERTSLAELIENIVVVITPLVKEKNQDFQICIREVRHEHLMLDSVRMNQVLMNLISNAIKFTPEGGSIRVTVEESLSPHPGQAHFTFTVSDTGMGMSREFQNNIFTAFVRERDSRVDHIEGSGLGMAITGMIVANMGGSIRVESEPGMGSIFTVELDFCRAEPEMDSESEEIAISSVKCLLVEADPEICECVCEFMNGLGLVPSTAGSGLEAVELMRTAREKGEDYQLVILDRGLAVYDACEAVRRLKELAGERQLTILLAAYDWADMETKASEAGVDGFVRKPIFKSTLEQIVRQYVLHTEAVRRPECAETPILAGKRILLVEDNLINQEIVKELLEQTGAAVDAAYNGREGADRYVSMEDGYYDLILMDIQMPVMNGYEATRLIRGMNRRDAGSIPIFAMTADAFAEDIAMARQAGMDRHLSKPIDAVSLMQEITRVLI
;
A
#
# COMPACT_ATOMS: atom_id res chain seq x y z
N MET A 1 -11.56 -13.20 -20.34
CA MET A 1 -10.93 -12.97 -19.03
C MET A 1 -12.08 -12.87 -18.04
N GLU A 2 -12.18 -13.76 -17.06
CA GLU A 2 -13.23 -13.72 -16.04
C GLU A 2 -12.85 -12.72 -14.96
N ILE A 3 -13.84 -11.96 -14.45
CA ILE A 3 -13.69 -11.03 -13.33
C ILE A 3 -14.20 -11.73 -12.08
N HIS A 4 -13.38 -11.81 -11.05
CA HIS A 4 -13.69 -12.44 -9.78
C HIS A 4 -13.89 -11.37 -8.71
N ALA A 5 -15.13 -10.88 -8.58
CA ALA A 5 -15.47 -9.89 -7.57
C ALA A 5 -15.54 -10.55 -6.18
N GLU A 6 -14.77 -10.03 -5.24
CA GLU A 6 -14.74 -10.42 -3.83
C GLU A 6 -14.90 -9.18 -2.93
N ARG A 7 -15.24 -9.40 -1.67
CA ARG A 7 -15.30 -8.30 -0.71
C ARG A 7 -13.89 -7.79 -0.46
N THR A 8 -13.65 -6.56 -0.82
CA THR A 8 -12.33 -5.91 -0.75
C THR A 8 -12.42 -4.59 -0.02
N SER A 9 -11.45 -4.31 0.85
CA SER A 9 -11.26 -3.01 1.46
C SER A 9 -10.49 -2.10 0.49
N LEU A 10 -11.07 -0.96 0.13
CA LEU A 10 -10.41 0.04 -0.70
C LEU A 10 -9.18 0.62 0.02
N ALA A 11 -9.25 0.78 1.34
CA ALA A 11 -8.13 1.25 2.15
C ALA A 11 -6.94 0.29 2.06
N GLU A 12 -7.17 -1.02 2.25
CA GLU A 12 -6.11 -2.04 2.12
C GLU A 12 -5.53 -2.09 0.70
N LEU A 13 -6.38 -2.00 -0.33
CA LEU A 13 -5.93 -1.98 -1.72
C LEU A 13 -4.97 -0.80 -1.98
N ILE A 14 -5.33 0.39 -1.53
CA ILE A 14 -4.51 1.59 -1.72
C ILE A 14 -3.25 1.53 -0.85
N GLU A 15 -3.33 1.05 0.39
CA GLU A 15 -2.15 0.86 1.26
C GLU A 15 -1.12 -0.08 0.64
N ASN A 16 -1.55 -1.20 0.07
CA ASN A 16 -0.66 -2.12 -0.63
C ASN A 16 0.06 -1.46 -1.81
N ILE A 17 -0.65 -0.64 -2.59
CA ILE A 17 -0.05 0.15 -3.68
C ILE A 17 0.99 1.13 -3.12
N VAL A 18 0.67 1.85 -2.04
CA VAL A 18 1.58 2.81 -1.39
C VAL A 18 2.89 2.15 -0.97
N VAL A 19 2.83 0.98 -0.35
CA VAL A 19 4.03 0.25 0.08
C VAL A 19 4.96 -0.04 -1.10
N VAL A 20 4.41 -0.46 -2.23
CA VAL A 20 5.20 -0.82 -3.43
C VAL A 20 5.78 0.41 -4.12
N ILE A 21 5.02 1.52 -4.20
CA ILE A 21 5.45 2.69 -4.97
C ILE A 21 6.35 3.67 -4.20
N THR A 22 6.26 3.69 -2.86
CA THR A 22 7.03 4.65 -2.02
C THR A 22 8.54 4.59 -2.27
N PRO A 23 9.20 3.43 -2.36
CA PRO A 23 10.61 3.35 -2.70
C PRO A 23 10.95 3.95 -4.07
N LEU A 24 10.11 3.68 -5.09
CA LEU A 24 10.31 4.16 -6.46
C LEU A 24 10.20 5.68 -6.58
N VAL A 25 9.25 6.26 -5.86
CA VAL A 25 9.06 7.72 -5.78
C VAL A 25 10.22 8.40 -5.06
N LYS A 26 10.70 7.79 -3.96
CA LYS A 26 11.87 8.27 -3.20
C LYS A 26 13.15 8.25 -4.05
N GLU A 27 13.38 7.18 -4.80
CA GLU A 27 14.56 7.05 -5.68
C GLU A 27 14.66 8.20 -6.68
N LYS A 28 13.51 8.66 -7.21
CA LYS A 28 13.42 9.78 -8.15
C LYS A 28 13.17 11.14 -7.50
N ASN A 29 13.13 11.19 -6.17
CA ASN A 29 12.80 12.42 -5.42
C ASN A 29 11.55 13.13 -5.96
N GLN A 30 10.52 12.36 -6.33
CA GLN A 30 9.25 12.86 -6.87
C GLN A 30 8.29 13.20 -5.72
N ASP A 31 7.47 14.24 -5.91
CA ASP A 31 6.36 14.56 -5.01
C ASP A 31 5.16 13.66 -5.35
N PHE A 32 4.79 12.79 -4.41
CA PHE A 32 3.70 11.83 -4.57
C PHE A 32 2.60 12.06 -3.54
N GLN A 33 1.37 12.18 -4.01
CA GLN A 33 0.22 12.44 -3.16
C GLN A 33 -0.98 11.58 -3.57
N ILE A 34 -1.74 11.13 -2.56
CA ILE A 34 -3.03 10.45 -2.77
C ILE A 34 -4.12 11.23 -2.03
N CYS A 35 -5.18 11.59 -2.75
CA CYS A 35 -6.35 12.27 -2.23
C CYS A 35 -7.56 11.34 -2.31
N ILE A 36 -8.27 11.16 -1.19
CA ILE A 36 -9.48 10.35 -1.09
C ILE A 36 -10.66 11.28 -0.89
N ARG A 37 -11.58 11.36 -1.87
CA ARG A 37 -12.69 12.32 -1.89
C ARG A 37 -14.03 11.63 -1.78
N GLU A 38 -14.89 12.14 -0.91
CA GLU A 38 -16.29 11.73 -0.74
C GLU A 38 -16.51 10.20 -0.59
N VAL A 39 -15.46 9.42 -0.27
CA VAL A 39 -15.56 7.97 -0.12
C VAL A 39 -16.37 7.63 1.13
N ARG A 40 -17.54 7.05 0.92
CA ARG A 40 -18.51 6.63 1.96
C ARG A 40 -18.50 5.13 2.14
N HIS A 41 -18.14 4.39 1.09
CA HIS A 41 -18.16 2.93 1.05
C HIS A 41 -16.73 2.42 0.81
N GLU A 42 -16.04 2.08 1.88
CA GLU A 42 -14.67 1.55 1.80
C GLU A 42 -14.63 0.05 1.49
N HIS A 43 -15.73 -0.68 1.70
CA HIS A 43 -15.85 -2.10 1.40
C HIS A 43 -16.72 -2.31 0.16
N LEU A 44 -16.11 -2.89 -0.87
CA LEU A 44 -16.70 -3.04 -2.20
C LEU A 44 -16.59 -4.49 -2.68
N MET A 45 -17.48 -4.89 -3.56
CA MET A 45 -17.36 -6.14 -4.31
C MET A 45 -16.58 -5.84 -5.60
N LEU A 46 -15.29 -6.12 -5.61
CA LEU A 46 -14.40 -5.87 -6.75
C LEU A 46 -13.36 -6.98 -6.89
N ASP A 47 -12.75 -7.08 -8.07
CA ASP A 47 -11.59 -7.94 -8.32
C ASP A 47 -10.32 -7.17 -7.90
N SER A 48 -9.83 -7.47 -6.70
CA SER A 48 -8.70 -6.80 -6.06
C SER A 48 -7.42 -6.91 -6.90
N VAL A 49 -7.18 -8.08 -7.50
CA VAL A 49 -6.00 -8.35 -8.33
C VAL A 49 -6.03 -7.50 -9.60
N ARG A 50 -7.19 -7.45 -10.27
CA ARG A 50 -7.34 -6.65 -11.49
C ARG A 50 -7.31 -5.16 -11.23
N MET A 51 -7.94 -4.71 -10.14
CA MET A 51 -7.90 -3.30 -9.78
C MET A 51 -6.48 -2.86 -9.39
N ASN A 52 -5.77 -3.68 -8.63
CA ASN A 52 -4.35 -3.45 -8.34
C ASN A 52 -3.51 -3.38 -9.63
N GLN A 53 -3.72 -4.29 -10.58
CA GLN A 53 -3.04 -4.30 -11.88
C GLN A 53 -3.30 -3.01 -12.68
N VAL A 54 -4.54 -2.49 -12.68
CA VAL A 54 -4.91 -1.22 -13.33
C VAL A 54 -4.16 -0.06 -12.68
N LEU A 55 -4.30 0.10 -11.36
CA LEU A 55 -3.70 1.23 -10.64
C LEU A 55 -2.18 1.20 -10.67
N MET A 56 -1.57 0.04 -10.44
CA MET A 56 -0.11 -0.12 -10.52
C MET A 56 0.44 0.22 -11.89
N ASN A 57 -0.24 -0.18 -12.98
CA ASN A 57 0.21 0.16 -14.32
C ASN A 57 0.12 1.66 -14.61
N LEU A 58 -0.95 2.34 -14.15
CA LEU A 58 -1.09 3.78 -14.32
C LEU A 58 -0.05 4.54 -13.49
N ILE A 59 0.10 4.19 -12.21
CA ILE A 59 1.01 4.87 -11.30
C ILE A 59 2.48 4.62 -11.68
N SER A 60 2.85 3.38 -12.03
CA SER A 60 4.21 3.08 -12.47
C SER A 60 4.59 3.81 -13.77
N ASN A 61 3.64 3.99 -14.69
CA ASN A 61 3.84 4.82 -15.87
C ASN A 61 4.03 6.30 -15.49
N ALA A 62 3.22 6.85 -14.59
CA ALA A 62 3.41 8.20 -14.09
C ALA A 62 4.80 8.39 -13.46
N ILE A 63 5.24 7.48 -12.58
CA ILE A 63 6.59 7.50 -11.98
C ILE A 63 7.67 7.44 -13.06
N LYS A 64 7.50 6.58 -14.06
CA LYS A 64 8.46 6.33 -15.13
C LYS A 64 8.68 7.55 -16.00
N PHE A 65 7.61 8.23 -16.40
CA PHE A 65 7.62 9.33 -17.37
C PHE A 65 7.69 10.73 -16.74
N THR A 66 7.60 10.81 -15.41
CA THR A 66 7.83 12.05 -14.65
C THR A 66 9.32 12.18 -14.34
N PRO A 67 9.94 13.34 -14.61
CA PRO A 67 11.34 13.58 -14.25
C PRO A 67 11.55 13.63 -12.73
N GLU A 68 12.81 13.59 -12.31
CA GLU A 68 13.20 13.82 -10.93
C GLU A 68 12.67 15.17 -10.43
N GLY A 69 12.12 15.20 -9.21
CA GLY A 69 11.49 16.38 -8.61
C GLY A 69 10.13 16.77 -9.20
N GLY A 70 9.58 15.99 -10.13
CA GLY A 70 8.22 16.21 -10.64
C GLY A 70 7.16 15.70 -9.66
N SER A 71 5.88 15.94 -9.97
CA SER A 71 4.75 15.65 -9.09
C SER A 71 3.83 14.59 -9.72
N ILE A 72 3.31 13.70 -8.88
CA ILE A 72 2.33 12.67 -9.23
C ILE A 72 1.21 12.70 -8.21
N ARG A 73 -0.03 12.80 -8.67
CA ARG A 73 -1.20 12.82 -7.80
C ARG A 73 -2.18 11.74 -8.21
N VAL A 74 -2.62 10.95 -7.24
CA VAL A 74 -3.69 9.96 -7.40
C VAL A 74 -4.91 10.47 -6.66
N THR A 75 -6.06 10.54 -7.32
CA THR A 75 -7.33 10.91 -6.69
C THR A 75 -8.29 9.74 -6.80
N VAL A 76 -8.91 9.37 -5.69
CA VAL A 76 -9.99 8.39 -5.62
C VAL A 76 -11.23 9.11 -5.12
N GLU A 77 -12.27 9.13 -5.93
CA GLU A 77 -13.49 9.86 -5.64
C GLU A 77 -14.70 8.93 -5.79
N GLU A 78 -15.58 8.94 -4.78
CA GLU A 78 -16.86 8.26 -4.85
C GLU A 78 -17.97 9.27 -5.20
N SER A 79 -18.84 8.91 -6.12
CA SER A 79 -20.04 9.66 -6.45
C SER A 79 -21.26 8.75 -6.48
N LEU A 80 -22.43 9.36 -6.69
CA LEU A 80 -23.67 8.60 -6.76
C LEU A 80 -23.71 7.77 -8.05
N SER A 81 -23.86 6.44 -7.90
CA SER A 81 -24.15 5.58 -9.03
C SER A 81 -25.64 5.68 -9.43
N PRO A 82 -25.96 5.68 -10.72
CA PRO A 82 -27.34 5.57 -11.20
C PRO A 82 -27.97 4.20 -10.87
N HIS A 83 -27.17 3.22 -10.48
CA HIS A 83 -27.62 1.86 -10.17
C HIS A 83 -27.80 1.66 -8.67
N PRO A 84 -28.99 1.25 -8.19
CA PRO A 84 -29.23 0.96 -6.77
C PRO A 84 -28.27 -0.10 -6.25
N GLY A 85 -27.71 0.13 -5.07
CA GLY A 85 -26.78 -0.83 -4.44
C GLY A 85 -25.32 -0.76 -4.96
N GLN A 86 -25.06 0.14 -5.91
CA GLN A 86 -23.70 0.41 -6.40
C GLN A 86 -23.19 1.78 -5.95
N ALA A 87 -21.90 1.95 -5.99
CA ALA A 87 -21.19 3.19 -5.82
C ALA A 87 -20.32 3.44 -7.06
N HIS A 88 -20.34 4.67 -7.58
CA HIS A 88 -19.53 5.07 -8.72
C HIS A 88 -18.19 5.63 -8.24
N PHE A 89 -17.10 5.07 -8.73
CA PHE A 89 -15.75 5.48 -8.39
C PHE A 89 -15.01 6.03 -9.60
N THR A 90 -14.35 7.14 -9.38
CA THR A 90 -13.42 7.76 -10.33
C THR A 90 -12.01 7.70 -9.75
N PHE A 91 -11.11 7.03 -10.46
CA PHE A 91 -9.68 6.97 -10.14
C PHE A 91 -8.93 7.83 -11.15
N THR A 92 -8.26 8.86 -10.67
CA THR A 92 -7.48 9.78 -11.51
C THR A 92 -6.01 9.69 -11.14
N VAL A 93 -5.14 9.46 -12.12
CA VAL A 93 -3.68 9.53 -11.97
C VAL A 93 -3.18 10.67 -12.83
N SER A 94 -2.66 11.71 -12.19
CA SER A 94 -2.12 12.91 -12.83
C SER A 94 -0.62 13.00 -12.58
N ASP A 95 0.14 13.34 -13.60
CA ASP A 95 1.58 13.54 -13.54
C ASP A 95 2.02 14.83 -14.24
N THR A 96 3.15 15.38 -13.83
CA THR A 96 3.82 16.54 -14.47
C THR A 96 4.95 16.09 -15.40
N GLY A 97 4.80 14.93 -16.03
CA GLY A 97 5.79 14.33 -16.88
C GLY A 97 5.90 14.96 -18.27
N MET A 98 6.51 14.20 -19.19
CA MET A 98 6.78 14.67 -20.55
C MET A 98 5.52 14.86 -21.40
N GLY A 99 4.37 14.33 -20.98
CA GLY A 99 3.14 14.34 -21.76
C GLY A 99 3.24 13.52 -23.06
N MET A 100 2.17 13.56 -23.85
CA MET A 100 2.01 12.74 -25.05
C MET A 100 1.46 13.54 -26.23
N SER A 101 1.86 13.19 -27.45
CA SER A 101 1.28 13.71 -28.68
C SER A 101 -0.19 13.29 -28.86
N ARG A 102 -1.01 14.11 -29.54
CA ARG A 102 -2.40 13.74 -29.84
C ARG A 102 -2.54 12.46 -30.65
N GLU A 103 -1.58 12.20 -31.55
CA GLU A 103 -1.57 10.98 -32.35
C GLU A 103 -1.36 9.74 -31.49
N PHE A 104 -0.45 9.80 -30.50
CA PHE A 104 -0.21 8.71 -29.57
C PHE A 104 -1.38 8.52 -28.60
N GLN A 105 -1.98 9.58 -28.06
CA GLN A 105 -3.15 9.49 -27.17
C GLN A 105 -4.31 8.70 -27.80
N ASN A 106 -4.59 8.90 -29.09
CA ASN A 106 -5.66 8.19 -29.79
C ASN A 106 -5.40 6.68 -29.89
N ASN A 107 -4.16 6.25 -29.73
CA ASN A 107 -3.72 4.85 -29.93
C ASN A 107 -3.13 4.20 -28.67
N ILE A 108 -3.09 4.91 -27.55
CA ILE A 108 -2.38 4.46 -26.32
C ILE A 108 -2.92 3.13 -25.77
N PHE A 109 -4.19 2.84 -25.98
CA PHE A 109 -4.82 1.57 -25.58
C PHE A 109 -4.72 0.47 -26.65
N THR A 110 -3.99 0.72 -27.74
CA THR A 110 -3.72 -0.29 -28.77
C THR A 110 -2.45 -1.05 -28.43
N ALA A 111 -2.49 -2.38 -28.52
CA ALA A 111 -1.34 -3.24 -28.19
C ALA A 111 -0.11 -2.93 -29.07
N PHE A 112 1.08 -2.98 -28.46
CA PHE A 112 2.38 -2.77 -29.09
C PHE A 112 2.64 -1.36 -29.68
N VAL A 113 1.78 -0.38 -29.38
CA VAL A 113 1.99 1.02 -29.77
C VAL A 113 2.89 1.69 -28.74
N ARG A 114 3.92 2.40 -29.23
CA ARG A 114 4.83 3.20 -28.41
C ARG A 114 5.01 4.57 -29.08
N GLU A 115 5.19 5.60 -28.28
CA GLU A 115 5.53 6.91 -28.80
C GLU A 115 6.93 6.89 -29.40
N ARG A 116 7.08 7.39 -30.63
CA ARG A 116 8.36 7.51 -31.33
C ARG A 116 8.98 8.87 -31.02
N ASP A 117 9.56 9.02 -29.85
CA ASP A 117 10.34 10.22 -29.49
C ASP A 117 11.69 9.76 -28.97
N SER A 118 12.76 10.41 -29.41
CA SER A 118 14.14 10.14 -28.99
C SER A 118 14.32 10.21 -27.45
N ARG A 119 13.45 10.91 -26.76
CA ARG A 119 13.39 10.98 -25.29
C ARG A 119 12.83 9.70 -24.64
N VAL A 120 12.06 8.91 -25.40
CA VAL A 120 11.39 7.67 -24.94
C VAL A 120 12.18 6.43 -25.35
N ASP A 121 13.08 6.52 -26.33
CA ASP A 121 13.83 5.38 -26.86
C ASP A 121 14.71 4.65 -25.83
N HIS A 122 15.09 5.34 -24.75
CA HIS A 122 15.87 4.77 -23.63
C HIS A 122 14.99 4.21 -22.49
N ILE A 123 13.67 4.34 -22.58
CA ILE A 123 12.75 3.90 -21.51
C ILE A 123 12.18 2.54 -21.90
N GLU A 124 12.55 1.47 -21.21
CA GLU A 124 12.08 0.10 -21.44
C GLU A 124 10.56 -0.03 -21.24
N GLY A 125 9.90 -0.81 -22.11
CA GLY A 125 8.49 -1.15 -22.01
C GLY A 125 7.97 -1.93 -23.20
N SER A 126 7.12 -2.93 -22.96
CA SER A 126 6.55 -3.81 -23.99
C SER A 126 5.48 -3.15 -24.87
N GLY A 127 4.91 -2.01 -24.46
CA GLY A 127 3.74 -1.40 -25.10
C GLY A 127 2.42 -2.17 -24.90
N LEU A 128 2.39 -3.10 -23.96
CA LEU A 128 1.21 -3.92 -23.65
C LEU A 128 0.43 -3.41 -22.43
N GLY A 129 1.08 -2.75 -21.48
CA GLY A 129 0.47 -2.36 -20.20
C GLY A 129 -0.83 -1.58 -20.37
N MET A 130 -0.83 -0.51 -21.17
CA MET A 130 -2.02 0.33 -21.35
C MET A 130 -3.14 -0.40 -22.11
N ALA A 131 -2.80 -1.26 -23.07
CA ALA A 131 -3.78 -2.08 -23.78
C ALA A 131 -4.45 -3.09 -22.83
N ILE A 132 -3.66 -3.71 -21.95
CA ILE A 132 -4.17 -4.62 -20.90
C ILE A 132 -5.05 -3.84 -19.92
N THR A 133 -4.63 -2.65 -19.47
CA THR A 133 -5.42 -1.78 -18.58
C THR A 133 -6.78 -1.44 -19.21
N GLY A 134 -6.81 -1.00 -20.45
CA GLY A 134 -8.05 -0.70 -21.16
C GLY A 134 -8.98 -1.92 -21.27
N MET A 135 -8.42 -3.11 -21.51
CA MET A 135 -9.18 -4.36 -21.59
C MET A 135 -9.73 -4.77 -20.21
N ILE A 136 -8.96 -4.63 -19.13
CA ILE A 136 -9.42 -4.91 -17.77
C ILE A 136 -10.59 -4.00 -17.40
N VAL A 137 -10.42 -2.69 -17.57
CA VAL A 137 -11.46 -1.70 -17.25
C VAL A 137 -12.74 -1.94 -18.06
N ALA A 138 -12.64 -2.24 -19.35
CA ALA A 138 -13.79 -2.57 -20.19
C ALA A 138 -14.50 -3.86 -19.72
N ASN A 139 -13.75 -4.90 -19.31
CA ASN A 139 -14.33 -6.14 -18.78
C ASN A 139 -14.98 -5.94 -17.40
N MET A 140 -14.51 -4.95 -16.61
CA MET A 140 -15.16 -4.55 -15.36
C MET A 140 -16.39 -3.63 -15.59
N GLY A 141 -16.73 -3.34 -16.84
CA GLY A 141 -17.88 -2.50 -17.20
C GLY A 141 -17.65 -0.99 -17.09
N GLY A 142 -16.41 -0.57 -16.93
CA GLY A 142 -16.03 0.82 -16.78
C GLY A 142 -15.49 1.51 -18.03
N SER A 143 -14.98 2.71 -17.85
CA SER A 143 -14.34 3.51 -18.88
C SER A 143 -12.96 4.01 -18.43
N ILE A 144 -12.04 4.15 -19.40
CA ILE A 144 -10.75 4.80 -19.19
C ILE A 144 -10.52 5.86 -20.25
N ARG A 145 -10.07 7.03 -19.83
CA ARG A 145 -9.71 8.14 -20.72
C ARG A 145 -8.37 8.73 -20.35
N VAL A 146 -7.76 9.45 -21.29
CA VAL A 146 -6.49 10.15 -21.09
C VAL A 146 -6.59 11.55 -21.67
N GLU A 147 -6.05 12.51 -20.91
CA GLU A 147 -5.82 13.89 -21.34
C GLU A 147 -4.34 14.18 -21.13
N SER A 148 -3.66 14.67 -22.16
CA SER A 148 -2.22 14.93 -22.07
C SER A 148 -1.80 15.98 -23.10
N GLU A 149 -0.79 16.77 -22.72
CA GLU A 149 -0.15 17.72 -23.62
C GLU A 149 1.38 17.57 -23.52
N PRO A 150 2.12 17.61 -24.66
CA PRO A 150 3.56 17.50 -24.63
C PRO A 150 4.21 18.54 -23.71
N GLY A 151 4.98 18.09 -22.71
CA GLY A 151 5.66 18.93 -21.73
C GLY A 151 4.80 19.40 -20.56
N MET A 152 3.52 19.04 -20.50
CA MET A 152 2.59 19.43 -19.42
C MET A 152 2.15 18.26 -18.55
N GLY A 153 2.55 17.01 -18.90
CA GLY A 153 2.15 15.81 -18.20
C GLY A 153 0.92 15.12 -18.76
N SER A 154 0.37 14.20 -17.98
CA SER A 154 -0.80 13.40 -18.39
C SER A 154 -1.77 13.21 -17.23
N ILE A 155 -3.05 13.06 -17.58
CA ILE A 155 -4.14 12.74 -16.65
C ILE A 155 -4.86 11.50 -17.20
N PHE A 156 -4.79 10.40 -16.46
CA PHE A 156 -5.56 9.20 -16.73
C PHE A 156 -6.74 9.13 -15.77
N THR A 157 -7.93 8.90 -16.31
CA THR A 157 -9.16 8.77 -15.51
C THR A 157 -9.82 7.44 -15.81
N VAL A 158 -10.08 6.66 -14.75
CA VAL A 158 -10.80 5.39 -14.79
C VAL A 158 -12.11 5.55 -14.03
N GLU A 159 -13.22 5.19 -14.64
CA GLU A 159 -14.56 5.24 -14.04
C GLU A 159 -15.12 3.83 -13.95
N LEU A 160 -15.57 3.42 -12.76
CA LEU A 160 -16.08 2.08 -12.47
C LEU A 160 -17.26 2.15 -11.48
N ASP A 161 -18.25 1.28 -11.68
CA ASP A 161 -19.32 1.06 -10.72
C ASP A 161 -19.07 -0.24 -9.96
N PHE A 162 -19.07 -0.19 -8.62
CA PHE A 162 -18.90 -1.35 -7.76
C PHE A 162 -20.15 -1.60 -6.93
N CYS A 163 -20.52 -2.87 -6.76
CA CYS A 163 -21.50 -3.23 -5.76
C CYS A 163 -20.95 -2.95 -4.36
N ARG A 164 -21.78 -2.33 -3.53
CA ARG A 164 -21.42 -2.10 -2.12
C ARG A 164 -21.38 -3.45 -1.40
N ALA A 165 -20.34 -3.71 -0.64
CA ALA A 165 -20.35 -4.83 0.28
C ALA A 165 -21.22 -4.47 1.48
N GLU A 166 -22.08 -5.39 1.94
CA GLU A 166 -22.83 -5.17 3.18
C GLU A 166 -21.81 -5.01 4.33
N PRO A 167 -22.04 -4.06 5.26
CA PRO A 167 -21.20 -3.96 6.44
C PRO A 167 -21.29 -5.29 7.21
N GLU A 168 -20.19 -5.82 7.70
CA GLU A 168 -20.25 -6.85 8.72
C GLU A 168 -21.07 -6.27 9.88
N MET A 169 -22.08 -7.01 10.34
CA MET A 169 -22.83 -6.66 11.55
C MET A 169 -21.89 -6.82 12.77
N ASP A 170 -20.89 -5.94 12.84
CA ASP A 170 -20.20 -5.73 14.09
C ASP A 170 -21.13 -4.93 15.00
N SER A 171 -21.54 -5.63 16.06
CA SER A 171 -22.22 -5.14 17.25
C SER A 171 -22.37 -3.63 17.34
N GLU A 172 -23.63 -3.18 17.40
CA GLU A 172 -24.10 -1.89 17.90
C GLU A 172 -22.97 -0.86 17.99
N SER A 173 -22.81 -0.09 16.91
CA SER A 173 -21.98 1.11 16.97
C SER A 173 -22.57 1.98 18.10
N GLU A 174 -21.97 1.89 19.29
CA GLU A 174 -22.11 2.93 20.29
C GLU A 174 -21.85 4.23 19.53
N GLU A 175 -22.87 5.05 19.39
CA GLU A 175 -22.70 6.44 18.94
C GLU A 175 -21.73 7.09 19.90
N ILE A 176 -20.46 7.07 19.51
CA ILE A 176 -19.38 7.58 20.30
C ILE A 176 -19.66 9.07 20.41
N ALA A 177 -19.82 9.57 21.61
CA ALA A 177 -19.96 11.00 21.90
C ALA A 177 -18.62 11.71 21.60
N ILE A 178 -18.23 11.71 20.31
CA ILE A 178 -16.96 12.28 19.80
C ILE A 178 -17.05 13.81 19.72
N SER A 179 -18.24 14.36 19.76
CA SER A 179 -18.51 15.80 19.56
C SER A 179 -17.84 16.76 20.57
N SER A 180 -17.23 16.22 21.63
CA SER A 180 -16.49 17.02 22.60
C SER A 180 -14.97 17.10 22.36
N VAL A 181 -14.44 16.33 21.42
CA VAL A 181 -12.99 16.22 21.15
C VAL A 181 -12.54 17.36 20.24
N LYS A 182 -11.67 18.21 20.75
CA LYS A 182 -11.04 19.27 19.95
C LYS A 182 -9.83 18.74 19.22
N CYS A 183 -9.87 18.81 17.89
CA CYS A 183 -8.86 18.31 17.00
C CYS A 183 -8.18 19.44 16.23
N LEU A 184 -6.87 19.25 15.92
CA LEU A 184 -6.11 20.10 15.02
C LEU A 184 -5.51 19.23 13.91
N LEU A 185 -5.81 19.57 12.67
CA LEU A 185 -5.21 18.96 11.48
C LEU A 185 -4.17 19.92 10.91
N VAL A 186 -2.94 19.45 10.77
CA VAL A 186 -1.82 20.24 10.20
C VAL A 186 -1.42 19.59 8.88
N GLU A 187 -1.87 20.19 7.78
CA GLU A 187 -1.67 19.70 6.41
C GLU A 187 -1.44 20.89 5.48
N ALA A 188 -0.35 20.84 4.70
CA ALA A 188 0.02 21.92 3.81
C ALA A 188 -0.75 21.90 2.48
N ASP A 189 -1.19 20.72 2.03
CA ASP A 189 -1.99 20.60 0.80
C ASP A 189 -3.47 20.88 1.10
N PRO A 190 -4.07 21.93 0.49
CA PRO A 190 -5.46 22.29 0.79
C PRO A 190 -6.47 21.22 0.41
N GLU A 191 -6.21 20.46 -0.68
CA GLU A 191 -7.13 19.43 -1.15
C GLU A 191 -7.13 18.23 -0.21
N ILE A 192 -5.95 17.81 0.26
CA ILE A 192 -5.83 16.73 1.26
C ILE A 192 -6.43 17.17 2.58
N CYS A 193 -6.19 18.43 2.98
CA CYS A 193 -6.77 18.99 4.20
C CYS A 193 -8.30 18.95 4.16
N GLU A 194 -8.92 19.36 3.04
CA GLU A 194 -10.37 19.32 2.85
C GLU A 194 -10.92 17.90 2.95
N CYS A 195 -10.30 16.93 2.26
CA CYS A 195 -10.70 15.52 2.28
C CYS A 195 -10.68 14.93 3.70
N VAL A 196 -9.60 15.16 4.45
CA VAL A 196 -9.48 14.64 5.83
C VAL A 196 -10.49 15.32 6.75
N CYS A 197 -10.71 16.64 6.57
CA CYS A 197 -11.73 17.37 7.32
C CYS A 197 -13.15 16.83 7.07
N GLU A 198 -13.49 16.44 5.84
CA GLU A 198 -14.78 15.83 5.52
C GLU A 198 -14.98 14.52 6.29
N PHE A 199 -13.98 13.66 6.33
CA PHE A 199 -14.04 12.42 7.12
C PHE A 199 -14.15 12.70 8.62
N MET A 200 -13.38 13.66 9.16
CA MET A 200 -13.45 14.06 10.56
C MET A 200 -14.83 14.60 10.91
N ASN A 201 -15.40 15.47 10.08
CA ASN A 201 -16.76 16.00 10.25
C ASN A 201 -17.82 14.88 10.19
N GLY A 202 -17.65 13.91 9.29
CA GLY A 202 -18.51 12.73 9.20
C GLY A 202 -18.50 11.84 10.45
N LEU A 203 -17.46 11.95 11.27
CA LEU A 203 -17.34 11.31 12.60
C LEU A 203 -17.81 12.20 13.76
N GLY A 204 -18.31 13.40 13.47
CA GLY A 204 -18.71 14.37 14.49
C GLY A 204 -17.55 15.16 15.10
N LEU A 205 -16.34 15.05 14.56
CA LEU A 205 -15.20 15.89 14.92
C LEU A 205 -15.24 17.18 14.10
N VAL A 206 -14.96 18.32 14.72
CA VAL A 206 -14.82 19.60 14.02
C VAL A 206 -13.37 20.06 14.15
N PRO A 207 -12.49 19.70 13.19
CA PRO A 207 -11.08 20.05 13.28
C PRO A 207 -10.85 21.55 13.04
N SER A 208 -9.91 22.13 13.79
CA SER A 208 -9.21 23.32 13.31
C SER A 208 -8.12 22.92 12.33
N THR A 209 -7.78 23.75 11.36
CA THR A 209 -6.80 23.44 10.34
C THR A 209 -5.63 24.42 10.39
N ALA A 210 -4.42 23.94 10.10
CA ALA A 210 -3.22 24.74 9.94
C ALA A 210 -2.44 24.25 8.72
N GLY A 211 -1.93 25.16 7.90
CA GLY A 211 -1.11 24.84 6.73
C GLY A 211 0.38 24.70 7.06
N SER A 212 0.78 24.89 8.31
CA SER A 212 2.18 24.79 8.74
C SER A 212 2.30 24.50 10.24
N GLY A 213 3.46 23.96 10.65
CA GLY A 213 3.77 23.75 12.05
C GLY A 213 3.78 25.04 12.88
N LEU A 214 4.17 26.16 12.28
CA LEU A 214 4.15 27.48 12.97
C LEU A 214 2.72 27.93 13.26
N GLU A 215 1.83 27.84 12.29
CA GLU A 215 0.42 28.16 12.45
C GLU A 215 -0.26 27.26 13.49
N ALA A 216 0.08 25.96 13.49
CA ALA A 216 -0.38 25.01 14.49
C ALA A 216 0.00 25.43 15.94
N VAL A 217 1.23 25.90 16.13
CA VAL A 217 1.73 26.43 17.42
C VAL A 217 0.96 27.69 17.84
N GLU A 218 0.66 28.61 16.93
CA GLU A 218 -0.14 29.80 17.21
C GLU A 218 -1.59 29.47 17.57
N LEU A 219 -2.20 28.53 16.84
CA LEU A 219 -3.55 28.04 17.15
C LEU A 219 -3.60 27.39 18.52
N MET A 220 -2.62 26.55 18.86
CA MET A 220 -2.51 25.92 20.17
C MET A 220 -2.40 26.97 21.29
N ARG A 221 -1.58 28.02 21.10
CA ARG A 221 -1.44 29.12 22.07
C ARG A 221 -2.76 29.84 22.29
N THR A 222 -3.42 30.21 21.20
CA THR A 222 -4.71 30.91 21.23
C THR A 222 -5.81 30.06 21.90
N ALA A 223 -5.86 28.78 21.59
CA ALA A 223 -6.80 27.84 22.20
C ALA A 223 -6.57 27.76 23.72
N ARG A 224 -5.31 27.68 24.15
CA ARG A 224 -4.93 27.64 25.57
C ARG A 224 -5.35 28.90 26.32
N GLU A 225 -5.17 30.09 25.75
CA GLU A 225 -5.60 31.36 26.33
C GLU A 225 -7.13 31.42 26.57
N LYS A 226 -7.89 30.72 25.69
CA LYS A 226 -9.35 30.61 25.78
C LYS A 226 -9.82 29.46 26.68
N GLY A 227 -8.92 28.61 27.15
CA GLY A 227 -9.28 27.38 27.90
C GLY A 227 -9.90 26.30 27.05
N GLU A 228 -9.63 26.34 25.74
CA GLU A 228 -10.15 25.43 24.71
C GLU A 228 -9.04 24.54 24.15
N ASP A 229 -8.45 23.69 24.99
CA ASP A 229 -7.29 22.89 24.60
C ASP A 229 -7.62 21.81 23.57
N TYR A 230 -6.69 21.59 22.62
CA TYR A 230 -6.75 20.46 21.71
C TYR A 230 -6.38 19.17 22.44
N GLN A 231 -7.04 18.08 22.07
CA GLN A 231 -6.82 16.73 22.62
C GLN A 231 -6.12 15.82 21.60
N LEU A 232 -6.34 16.08 20.30
CA LEU A 232 -5.76 15.33 19.19
C LEU A 232 -5.16 16.29 18.17
N VAL A 233 -3.92 16.05 17.78
CA VAL A 233 -3.25 16.72 16.66
C VAL A 233 -2.83 15.64 15.66
N ILE A 234 -3.25 15.78 14.41
CA ILE A 234 -2.75 15.00 13.28
C ILE A 234 -1.87 15.93 12.46
N LEU A 235 -0.61 15.59 12.33
CA LEU A 235 0.39 16.44 11.71
C LEU A 235 1.03 15.73 10.52
N ASP A 236 1.00 16.37 9.35
CA ASP A 236 1.69 15.86 8.17
C ASP A 236 3.21 15.97 8.31
N ARG A 237 3.91 14.90 7.92
CA ARG A 237 5.38 14.87 7.85
C ARG A 237 5.93 15.88 6.83
N GLY A 238 5.22 16.10 5.71
CA GLY A 238 5.66 16.88 4.54
C GLY A 238 5.70 18.39 4.73
N LEU A 239 5.58 18.90 5.97
CA LEU A 239 5.58 20.35 6.24
C LEU A 239 6.91 20.99 5.86
N ALA A 240 6.90 21.83 4.82
CA ALA A 240 8.09 22.33 4.15
C ALA A 240 8.92 23.39 4.92
N VAL A 241 8.34 24.12 5.88
CA VAL A 241 8.95 25.32 6.50
C VAL A 241 9.37 25.09 7.95
N TYR A 242 8.90 24.05 8.58
CA TYR A 242 9.15 23.74 9.98
C TYR A 242 9.27 22.24 10.13
N ASP A 243 10.41 21.76 10.62
CA ASP A 243 10.59 20.33 10.90
C ASP A 243 9.43 19.83 11.75
N ALA A 244 8.73 18.80 11.29
CA ALA A 244 7.60 18.20 11.98
C ALA A 244 7.96 17.87 13.44
N CYS A 245 9.16 17.37 13.71
CA CYS A 245 9.63 17.07 15.06
C CYS A 245 9.76 18.33 15.95
N GLU A 246 10.18 19.47 15.38
CA GLU A 246 10.26 20.72 16.13
C GLU A 246 8.86 21.27 16.45
N ALA A 247 7.92 21.16 15.50
CA ALA A 247 6.51 21.50 15.75
C ALA A 247 5.95 20.66 16.89
N VAL A 248 6.17 19.34 16.89
CA VAL A 248 5.74 18.42 17.94
C VAL A 248 6.28 18.82 19.31
N ARG A 249 7.59 19.08 19.42
CA ARG A 249 8.21 19.50 20.69
C ARG A 249 7.52 20.74 21.25
N ARG A 250 7.29 21.77 20.42
CA ARG A 250 6.63 23.00 20.84
C ARG A 250 5.19 22.81 21.22
N LEU A 251 4.43 21.97 20.49
CA LEU A 251 3.06 21.65 20.83
C LEU A 251 2.98 20.92 22.17
N LYS A 252 3.89 19.96 22.44
CA LYS A 252 3.99 19.27 23.73
C LYS A 252 4.39 20.21 24.87
N GLU A 253 5.34 21.11 24.66
CA GLU A 253 5.72 22.15 25.64
C GLU A 253 4.53 23.05 25.99
N LEU A 254 3.77 23.48 24.99
CA LEU A 254 2.56 24.27 25.21
C LEU A 254 1.46 23.48 25.92
N ALA A 255 1.27 22.21 25.64
CA ALA A 255 0.30 21.36 26.34
C ALA A 255 0.64 21.18 27.81
N GLY A 256 1.93 21.06 28.16
CA GLY A 256 2.41 20.86 29.53
C GLY A 256 1.94 19.51 30.08
N GLU A 257 1.31 19.52 31.28
CA GLU A 257 0.78 18.30 31.93
C GLU A 257 -0.60 17.85 31.37
N ARG A 258 -1.18 18.58 30.41
CA ARG A 258 -2.48 18.26 29.82
C ARG A 258 -2.34 17.11 28.82
N GLN A 259 -3.38 16.31 28.76
CA GLN A 259 -3.43 15.21 27.80
C GLN A 259 -3.55 15.75 26.37
N LEU A 260 -2.52 15.50 25.57
CA LEU A 260 -2.46 15.83 24.16
C LEU A 260 -1.86 14.66 23.39
N THR A 261 -2.64 14.08 22.50
CA THR A 261 -2.16 13.06 21.56
C THR A 261 -1.72 13.72 20.27
N ILE A 262 -0.48 13.47 19.85
CA ILE A 262 0.06 13.93 18.59
C ILE A 262 0.38 12.73 17.71
N LEU A 263 -0.23 12.68 16.52
CA LEU A 263 -0.01 11.64 15.52
C LEU A 263 0.68 12.24 14.30
N LEU A 264 1.69 11.54 13.79
CA LEU A 264 2.41 11.94 12.58
C LEU A 264 1.87 11.15 11.38
N ALA A 265 1.32 11.89 10.40
CA ALA A 265 0.83 11.30 9.15
C ALA A 265 1.93 11.24 8.09
N ALA A 266 2.20 10.07 7.53
CA ALA A 266 3.20 9.87 6.49
C ALA A 266 2.91 8.66 5.63
N TYR A 267 3.46 8.61 4.40
CA TYR A 267 3.46 7.39 3.57
C TYR A 267 4.47 6.36 4.09
N ASP A 268 5.56 6.82 4.69
CA ASP A 268 6.58 6.00 5.32
C ASP A 268 7.28 6.80 6.43
N TRP A 269 7.58 6.16 7.55
CA TRP A 269 8.21 6.79 8.73
C TRP A 269 9.43 6.03 9.27
N ALA A 270 9.86 4.92 8.63
CA ALA A 270 10.92 4.06 9.14
C ALA A 270 12.25 4.81 9.41
N ASP A 271 12.56 5.80 8.56
CA ASP A 271 13.76 6.62 8.65
C ASP A 271 13.73 7.71 9.75
N MET A 272 12.55 7.96 10.37
CA MET A 272 12.39 9.03 11.37
C MET A 272 11.67 8.61 12.65
N GLU A 273 11.29 7.35 12.79
CA GLU A 273 10.51 6.85 13.93
C GLU A 273 11.17 7.20 15.27
N THR A 274 12.48 6.96 15.42
CA THR A 274 13.23 7.28 16.63
C THR A 274 13.21 8.79 16.95
N LYS A 275 13.44 9.63 15.93
CA LYS A 275 13.47 11.10 16.11
C LYS A 275 12.07 11.65 16.43
N ALA A 276 11.04 11.10 15.81
CA ALA A 276 9.65 11.50 16.05
C ALA A 276 9.19 11.10 17.46
N SER A 277 9.53 9.90 17.91
CA SER A 277 9.26 9.42 19.27
C SER A 277 10.00 10.26 20.32
N GLU A 278 11.28 10.59 20.10
CA GLU A 278 12.04 11.50 20.96
C GLU A 278 11.46 12.93 20.99
N ALA A 279 10.80 13.37 19.91
CA ALA A 279 10.12 14.65 19.87
C ALA A 279 8.78 14.65 20.62
N GLY A 280 8.23 13.49 20.98
CA GLY A 280 6.97 13.32 21.71
C GLY A 280 5.78 12.95 20.84
N VAL A 281 5.99 12.35 19.65
CA VAL A 281 4.92 11.76 18.85
C VAL A 281 4.37 10.53 19.57
N ASP A 282 3.05 10.45 19.72
CA ASP A 282 2.37 9.34 20.41
C ASP A 282 2.04 8.17 19.47
N GLY A 283 2.03 8.41 18.15
CA GLY A 283 1.77 7.38 17.15
C GLY A 283 1.90 7.86 15.72
N PHE A 284 1.78 6.92 14.79
CA PHE A 284 1.91 7.19 13.35
C PHE A 284 0.61 6.81 12.63
N VAL A 285 0.29 7.56 11.58
CA VAL A 285 -0.86 7.33 10.72
C VAL A 285 -0.39 7.23 9.28
N ARG A 286 -0.74 6.15 8.60
CA ARG A 286 -0.39 5.98 7.19
C ARG A 286 -1.28 6.85 6.31
N LYS A 287 -0.69 7.52 5.35
CA LYS A 287 -1.40 8.20 4.26
C LYS A 287 -1.67 7.20 3.11
N PRO A 288 -2.81 7.32 2.40
CA PRO A 288 -3.90 8.29 2.64
C PRO A 288 -4.75 7.92 3.87
N ILE A 289 -5.31 8.93 4.52
CA ILE A 289 -6.13 8.73 5.73
C ILE A 289 -7.56 8.43 5.28
N PHE A 290 -8.05 7.24 5.60
CA PHE A 290 -9.43 6.82 5.39
C PHE A 290 -10.31 7.08 6.63
N LYS A 291 -11.63 7.09 6.44
CA LYS A 291 -12.59 7.27 7.53
C LYS A 291 -12.45 6.17 8.60
N SER A 292 -12.32 4.91 8.18
CA SER A 292 -12.08 3.77 9.07
C SER A 292 -10.82 3.92 9.92
N THR A 293 -9.74 4.44 9.33
CA THR A 293 -8.49 4.75 10.04
C THR A 293 -8.70 5.84 11.10
N LEU A 294 -9.45 6.91 10.78
CA LEU A 294 -9.78 7.97 11.74
C LEU A 294 -10.65 7.45 12.89
N GLU A 295 -11.65 6.61 12.61
CA GLU A 295 -12.47 5.98 13.64
C GLU A 295 -11.62 5.18 14.62
N GLN A 296 -10.70 4.38 14.11
CA GLN A 296 -9.78 3.58 14.92
C GLN A 296 -8.87 4.47 15.80
N ILE A 297 -8.32 5.55 15.22
CA ILE A 297 -7.50 6.53 15.95
C ILE A 297 -8.27 7.15 17.11
N VAL A 298 -9.49 7.61 16.85
CA VAL A 298 -10.31 8.25 17.88
C VAL A 298 -10.63 7.26 19.01
N ARG A 299 -11.01 6.03 18.67
CA ARG A 299 -11.25 4.97 19.66
C ARG A 299 -10.02 4.69 20.51
N GLN A 300 -8.88 4.53 19.88
CA GLN A 300 -7.63 4.13 20.54
C GLN A 300 -7.02 5.25 21.40
N TYR A 301 -6.88 6.45 20.85
CA TYR A 301 -6.06 7.51 21.46
C TYR A 301 -6.87 8.55 22.23
N VAL A 302 -8.16 8.71 21.92
CA VAL A 302 -8.98 9.75 22.51
C VAL A 302 -9.95 9.18 23.52
N LEU A 303 -10.65 8.11 23.19
CA LEU A 303 -11.68 7.55 24.07
C LEU A 303 -11.12 6.53 25.08
N HIS A 304 -9.87 6.13 24.93
CA HIS A 304 -9.23 5.08 25.76
C HIS A 304 -10.07 3.80 25.90
N THR A 305 -11.04 3.59 25.02
CA THR A 305 -11.69 2.30 24.89
C THR A 305 -10.61 1.31 24.48
N GLU A 306 -10.51 0.20 25.19
CA GLU A 306 -9.58 -0.87 24.82
C GLU A 306 -9.73 -1.08 23.33
N ALA A 307 -8.67 -0.79 22.61
CA ALA A 307 -8.63 -1.03 21.19
C ALA A 307 -9.19 -2.42 20.96
N VAL A 308 -10.29 -2.52 20.20
CA VAL A 308 -10.39 -3.67 19.32
C VAL A 308 -8.96 -3.75 18.77
N ARG A 309 -8.20 -4.74 19.26
CA ARG A 309 -6.81 -4.93 18.88
C ARG A 309 -6.80 -4.59 17.40
N ARG A 310 -6.02 -3.57 17.03
CA ARG A 310 -5.49 -3.60 15.67
C ARG A 310 -5.30 -5.08 15.39
N PRO A 311 -5.46 -5.58 14.18
CA PRO A 311 -4.40 -6.42 13.78
C PRO A 311 -3.16 -5.51 14.00
N GLU A 312 -2.66 -5.50 15.26
CA GLU A 312 -1.30 -5.14 15.57
C GLU A 312 -0.59 -5.75 14.39
N CYS A 313 0.21 -5.01 13.68
CA CYS A 313 1.26 -5.72 12.94
C CYS A 313 1.58 -6.87 13.85
N ALA A 314 0.90 -8.00 13.62
CA ALA A 314 0.62 -9.03 14.63
C ALA A 314 1.99 -9.30 15.11
N GLU A 315 2.30 -9.00 16.39
CA GLU A 315 3.65 -8.94 16.93
C GLU A 315 4.46 -9.80 16.04
N THR A 316 5.24 -9.18 15.11
CA THR A 316 5.64 -9.86 13.87
C THR A 316 6.26 -11.11 14.36
N PRO A 317 5.67 -12.30 14.16
CA PRO A 317 5.98 -13.45 14.96
C PRO A 317 7.46 -13.62 14.81
N ILE A 318 8.17 -13.43 15.93
CA ILE A 318 9.61 -13.32 15.93
C ILE A 318 10.11 -14.63 15.35
N LEU A 319 10.49 -14.63 14.08
CA LEU A 319 11.11 -15.77 13.39
C LEU A 319 12.59 -15.90 13.79
N ALA A 320 12.93 -15.41 14.99
CA ALA A 320 14.28 -15.46 15.50
C ALA A 320 14.80 -16.90 15.53
N GLY A 321 15.92 -17.12 14.88
CA GLY A 321 16.55 -18.44 14.77
C GLY A 321 16.01 -19.31 13.64
N LYS A 322 14.99 -18.88 12.90
CA LYS A 322 14.49 -19.56 11.69
C LYS A 322 15.34 -19.20 10.48
N ARG A 323 15.54 -20.17 9.59
CA ARG A 323 16.32 -20.01 8.35
C ARG A 323 15.44 -20.30 7.15
N ILE A 324 15.36 -19.35 6.24
CA ILE A 324 14.47 -19.40 5.06
C ILE A 324 15.33 -19.34 3.81
N LEU A 325 15.10 -20.26 2.89
CA LEU A 325 15.67 -20.21 1.55
C LEU A 325 14.66 -19.53 0.61
N LEU A 326 15.01 -18.36 0.09
CA LEU A 326 14.23 -17.60 -0.86
C LEU A 326 14.76 -17.81 -2.27
N VAL A 327 13.94 -18.34 -3.17
CA VAL A 327 14.29 -18.59 -4.57
C VAL A 327 13.39 -17.74 -5.46
N GLU A 328 13.96 -16.69 -6.02
CA GLU A 328 13.28 -15.65 -6.83
C GLU A 328 14.27 -15.09 -7.84
N ASP A 329 13.87 -14.98 -9.11
CA ASP A 329 14.76 -14.51 -10.18
C ASP A 329 14.77 -12.98 -10.31
N ASN A 330 13.71 -12.31 -9.85
CA ASN A 330 13.64 -10.86 -9.86
C ASN A 330 14.31 -10.28 -8.62
N LEU A 331 15.42 -9.56 -8.83
CA LEU A 331 16.22 -8.95 -7.76
C LEU A 331 15.40 -8.04 -6.83
N ILE A 332 14.45 -7.27 -7.39
CA ILE A 332 13.63 -6.35 -6.60
C ILE A 332 12.68 -7.13 -5.70
N ASN A 333 11.99 -8.13 -6.25
CA ASN A 333 11.11 -9.00 -5.46
C ASN A 333 11.88 -9.74 -4.38
N GLN A 334 13.08 -10.25 -4.73
CA GLN A 334 13.96 -10.95 -3.81
C GLN A 334 14.36 -10.05 -2.62
N GLU A 335 14.79 -8.81 -2.90
CA GLU A 335 15.20 -7.84 -1.88
C GLU A 335 14.03 -7.48 -0.96
N ILE A 336 12.83 -7.21 -1.51
CA ILE A 336 11.63 -6.89 -0.74
C ILE A 336 11.25 -8.03 0.21
N VAL A 337 11.15 -9.26 -0.30
CA VAL A 337 10.77 -10.42 0.52
C VAL A 337 11.83 -10.73 1.56
N LYS A 338 13.10 -10.61 1.20
CA LYS A 338 14.22 -10.79 2.11
C LYS A 338 14.18 -9.79 3.26
N GLU A 339 14.03 -8.51 2.96
CA GLU A 339 13.97 -7.45 3.98
C GLU A 339 12.77 -7.65 4.92
N LEU A 340 11.59 -7.97 4.39
CA LEU A 340 10.40 -8.28 5.19
C LEU A 340 10.65 -9.43 6.18
N LEU A 341 11.33 -10.50 5.75
CA LEU A 341 11.63 -11.65 6.60
C LEU A 341 12.74 -11.36 7.61
N GLU A 342 13.79 -10.63 7.22
CA GLU A 342 14.90 -10.27 8.10
C GLU A 342 14.46 -9.32 9.22
N GLN A 343 13.49 -8.42 8.97
CA GLN A 343 12.88 -7.57 10.00
C GLN A 343 12.15 -8.38 11.09
N THR A 344 11.74 -9.60 10.80
CA THR A 344 11.16 -10.53 11.79
C THR A 344 12.19 -11.36 12.57
N GLY A 345 13.47 -11.17 12.28
CA GLY A 345 14.57 -11.90 12.90
C GLY A 345 14.91 -13.24 12.22
N ALA A 346 14.33 -13.56 11.06
CA ALA A 346 14.71 -14.72 10.27
C ALA A 346 16.06 -14.49 9.56
N ALA A 347 16.83 -15.55 9.38
CA ALA A 347 17.98 -15.54 8.49
C ALA A 347 17.54 -16.01 7.11
N VAL A 348 17.81 -15.20 6.06
CA VAL A 348 17.36 -15.46 4.69
C VAL A 348 18.55 -15.67 3.77
N ASP A 349 18.61 -16.85 3.15
CA ASP A 349 19.52 -17.14 2.05
C ASP A 349 18.77 -17.05 0.73
N ALA A 350 19.32 -16.30 -0.26
CA ALA A 350 18.67 -16.06 -1.53
C ALA A 350 19.31 -16.83 -2.69
N ALA A 351 18.51 -17.28 -3.66
CA ALA A 351 18.94 -17.90 -4.90
C ALA A 351 18.16 -17.33 -6.09
N TYR A 352 18.76 -17.24 -7.27
CA TYR A 352 18.23 -16.54 -8.44
C TYR A 352 17.51 -17.44 -9.46
N ASN A 353 17.45 -18.73 -9.24
CA ASN A 353 16.73 -19.69 -10.06
C ASN A 353 16.59 -21.02 -9.33
N GLY A 354 15.71 -21.90 -9.80
CA GLY A 354 15.44 -23.18 -9.18
C GLY A 354 16.64 -24.11 -9.06
N ARG A 355 17.60 -24.04 -10.01
CA ARG A 355 18.84 -24.85 -9.96
C ARG A 355 19.71 -24.41 -8.77
N GLU A 356 19.96 -23.11 -8.68
CA GLU A 356 20.76 -22.55 -7.57
C GLU A 356 20.09 -22.82 -6.22
N GLY A 357 18.76 -22.69 -6.14
CA GLY A 357 17.99 -23.02 -4.93
C GLY A 357 18.19 -24.47 -4.50
N ALA A 358 18.06 -25.42 -5.42
CA ALA A 358 18.28 -26.82 -5.15
C ALA A 358 19.74 -27.14 -4.77
N ASP A 359 20.72 -26.55 -5.46
CA ASP A 359 22.15 -26.74 -5.18
C ASP A 359 22.53 -26.15 -3.81
N ARG A 360 21.94 -24.98 -3.44
CA ARG A 360 22.13 -24.36 -2.13
C ARG A 360 21.51 -25.21 -1.02
N TYR A 361 20.29 -25.72 -1.23
CA TYR A 361 19.63 -26.62 -0.28
C TYR A 361 20.47 -27.87 -0.01
N VAL A 362 21.02 -28.53 -1.05
CA VAL A 362 21.80 -29.75 -0.89
C VAL A 362 23.18 -29.52 -0.28
N SER A 363 23.73 -28.30 -0.40
CA SER A 363 25.05 -27.96 0.17
C SER A 363 25.05 -27.76 1.68
N MET A 364 23.86 -27.58 2.29
CA MET A 364 23.69 -27.41 3.73
C MET A 364 23.37 -28.74 4.41
N GLU A 365 23.54 -28.79 5.74
CA GLU A 365 23.19 -29.94 6.56
C GLU A 365 21.68 -30.20 6.61
N ASP A 366 21.26 -31.42 6.89
CA ASP A 366 19.84 -31.76 7.09
C ASP A 366 19.23 -30.90 8.20
N GLY A 367 18.08 -30.25 7.91
CA GLY A 367 17.39 -29.35 8.84
C GLY A 367 18.01 -27.97 8.98
N TYR A 368 18.91 -27.54 8.08
CA TYR A 368 19.47 -26.19 8.09
C TYR A 368 18.42 -25.13 7.77
N TYR A 369 17.52 -25.40 6.83
CA TYR A 369 16.40 -24.52 6.49
C TYR A 369 15.11 -25.01 7.14
N ASP A 370 14.31 -24.06 7.64
CA ASP A 370 12.98 -24.28 8.19
C ASP A 370 11.87 -24.14 7.13
N LEU A 371 12.13 -23.37 6.05
CA LEU A 371 11.17 -23.09 4.99
C LEU A 371 11.89 -22.76 3.68
N ILE A 372 11.27 -23.11 2.55
CA ILE A 372 11.67 -22.65 1.21
C ILE A 372 10.53 -21.84 0.62
N LEU A 373 10.78 -20.60 0.23
CA LEU A 373 9.92 -19.78 -0.62
C LEU A 373 10.41 -19.92 -2.06
N MET A 374 9.56 -20.43 -2.95
CA MET A 374 9.94 -20.84 -4.29
C MET A 374 9.08 -20.16 -5.35
N ASP A 375 9.66 -19.26 -6.13
CA ASP A 375 8.98 -18.74 -7.32
C ASP A 375 8.73 -19.87 -8.32
N ILE A 376 7.55 -19.86 -8.94
CA ILE A 376 7.19 -20.84 -9.96
C ILE A 376 7.87 -20.51 -11.30
N GLN A 377 7.84 -19.25 -11.70
CA GLN A 377 8.29 -18.83 -13.03
C GLN A 377 9.71 -18.24 -12.98
N MET A 378 10.69 -19.08 -13.19
CA MET A 378 12.11 -18.68 -13.19
C MET A 378 12.85 -19.25 -14.40
N PRO A 379 13.90 -18.54 -14.88
CA PRO A 379 14.79 -19.05 -15.92
C PRO A 379 15.63 -20.24 -15.42
N VAL A 380 16.24 -20.98 -16.35
CA VAL A 380 17.14 -22.13 -16.11
C VAL A 380 16.41 -23.35 -15.53
N MET A 381 15.67 -23.22 -14.44
CA MET A 381 14.88 -24.27 -13.80
C MET A 381 13.71 -23.59 -13.10
N ASN A 382 12.48 -23.97 -13.45
CA ASN A 382 11.28 -23.43 -12.80
C ASN A 382 11.05 -24.04 -11.40
N GLY A 383 10.14 -23.43 -10.62
CA GLY A 383 9.90 -23.84 -9.24
C GLY A 383 9.33 -25.26 -9.10
N TYR A 384 8.53 -25.71 -10.06
CA TYR A 384 8.00 -27.08 -10.07
C TYR A 384 9.10 -28.12 -10.23
N GLU A 385 10.03 -27.87 -11.15
CA GLU A 385 11.19 -28.75 -11.37
C GLU A 385 12.12 -28.77 -10.18
N ALA A 386 12.41 -27.58 -9.63
CA ALA A 386 13.23 -27.43 -8.43
C ALA A 386 12.63 -28.19 -7.24
N THR A 387 11.33 -28.04 -7.01
CA THR A 387 10.62 -28.73 -5.94
C THR A 387 10.68 -30.25 -6.10
N ARG A 388 10.40 -30.78 -7.31
CA ARG A 388 10.53 -32.24 -7.57
C ARG A 388 11.95 -32.73 -7.32
N LEU A 389 12.95 -31.93 -7.74
CA LEU A 389 14.35 -32.27 -7.50
C LEU A 389 14.64 -32.32 -5.99
N ILE A 390 14.24 -31.32 -5.21
CA ILE A 390 14.41 -31.27 -3.76
C ILE A 390 13.70 -32.47 -3.09
N ARG A 391 12.43 -32.73 -3.43
CA ARG A 391 11.66 -33.85 -2.88
C ARG A 391 12.23 -35.23 -3.22
N GLY A 392 12.94 -35.34 -4.36
CA GLY A 392 13.62 -36.56 -4.80
C GLY A 392 15.03 -36.80 -4.19
N MET A 393 15.56 -35.85 -3.43
CA MET A 393 16.88 -35.96 -2.82
C MET A 393 16.89 -36.99 -1.69
N ASN A 394 17.99 -37.72 -1.54
CA ASN A 394 18.18 -38.68 -0.45
C ASN A 394 18.63 -37.95 0.83
N ARG A 395 17.73 -37.09 1.38
CA ARG A 395 17.92 -36.34 2.62
C ARG A 395 16.75 -36.59 3.56
N ARG A 396 16.99 -36.53 4.87
CA ARG A 396 15.95 -36.79 5.88
C ARG A 396 14.85 -35.74 5.89
N ASP A 397 15.22 -34.50 5.58
CA ASP A 397 14.34 -33.33 5.58
C ASP A 397 13.67 -33.03 4.21
N ALA A 398 14.14 -33.64 3.12
CA ALA A 398 13.63 -33.39 1.78
C ALA A 398 12.13 -33.63 1.58
N GLY A 399 11.56 -34.61 2.33
CA GLY A 399 10.14 -34.92 2.29
C GLY A 399 9.27 -34.06 3.21
N SER A 400 9.86 -33.36 4.18
CA SER A 400 9.14 -32.68 5.27
C SER A 400 9.37 -31.17 5.33
N ILE A 401 10.43 -30.64 4.69
CA ILE A 401 10.66 -29.19 4.66
C ILE A 401 9.47 -28.50 3.98
N PRO A 402 8.85 -27.49 4.60
CA PRO A 402 7.79 -26.73 3.95
C PRO A 402 8.33 -26.01 2.72
N ILE A 403 7.61 -26.10 1.59
CA ILE A 403 7.91 -25.37 0.35
C ILE A 403 6.66 -24.59 -0.05
N PHE A 404 6.74 -23.27 -0.04
CA PHE A 404 5.66 -22.39 -0.47
C PHE A 404 5.92 -21.92 -1.88
N ALA A 405 4.95 -22.11 -2.76
CA ALA A 405 4.96 -21.55 -4.10
C ALA A 405 4.69 -20.05 -4.07
N MET A 406 5.48 -19.27 -4.79
CA MET A 406 5.17 -17.87 -5.09
C MET A 406 4.72 -17.80 -6.56
N THR A 407 3.50 -17.36 -6.81
CA THR A 407 2.90 -17.39 -8.16
C THR A 407 2.29 -16.05 -8.54
N ALA A 408 2.45 -15.65 -9.82
CA ALA A 408 1.78 -14.47 -10.36
C ALA A 408 0.26 -14.68 -10.54
N ASP A 409 -0.16 -15.95 -10.69
CA ASP A 409 -1.57 -16.31 -10.94
C ASP A 409 -1.98 -17.43 -9.96
N ALA A 410 -3.04 -17.17 -9.18
CA ALA A 410 -3.63 -18.14 -8.25
C ALA A 410 -4.74 -18.98 -8.91
N PHE A 411 -4.56 -19.39 -10.19
CA PHE A 411 -5.53 -20.24 -10.85
C PHE A 411 -5.54 -21.66 -10.25
N ALA A 412 -6.72 -22.28 -10.21
CA ALA A 412 -6.91 -23.63 -9.69
C ALA A 412 -5.95 -24.66 -10.34
N GLU A 413 -5.56 -24.44 -11.60
CA GLU A 413 -4.60 -25.27 -12.33
C GLU A 413 -3.18 -25.15 -11.77
N ASP A 414 -2.72 -23.93 -11.46
CA ASP A 414 -1.39 -23.67 -10.90
C ASP A 414 -1.27 -24.22 -9.48
N ILE A 415 -2.32 -24.08 -8.67
CA ILE A 415 -2.41 -24.67 -7.33
C ILE A 415 -2.34 -26.20 -7.41
N ALA A 416 -3.03 -26.80 -8.38
CA ALA A 416 -2.99 -28.25 -8.58
C ALA A 416 -1.60 -28.73 -9.02
N MET A 417 -0.94 -28.01 -9.92
CA MET A 417 0.43 -28.29 -10.35
C MET A 417 1.45 -28.14 -9.24
N ALA A 418 1.32 -27.09 -8.41
CA ALA A 418 2.18 -26.87 -7.24
C ALA A 418 2.09 -28.02 -6.24
N ARG A 419 0.86 -28.44 -5.90
CA ARG A 419 0.63 -29.63 -5.05
C ARG A 419 1.18 -30.91 -5.67
N GLN A 420 1.01 -31.12 -6.96
CA GLN A 420 1.54 -32.29 -7.67
C GLN A 420 3.07 -32.30 -7.71
N ALA A 421 3.70 -31.12 -7.72
CA ALA A 421 5.15 -31.00 -7.62
C ALA A 421 5.68 -31.27 -6.20
N GLY A 422 4.81 -31.25 -5.17
CA GLY A 422 5.16 -31.45 -3.77
C GLY A 422 5.32 -30.17 -2.96
N MET A 423 4.74 -29.05 -3.41
CA MET A 423 4.66 -27.80 -2.65
C MET A 423 3.51 -27.87 -1.64
N ASP A 424 3.68 -27.26 -0.47
CA ASP A 424 2.75 -27.38 0.66
C ASP A 424 1.72 -26.25 0.69
N ARG A 425 2.13 -25.06 0.24
CA ARG A 425 1.32 -23.85 0.23
C ARG A 425 1.59 -23.00 -1.01
N HIS A 426 0.73 -22.01 -1.24
CA HIS A 426 0.94 -21.02 -2.31
C HIS A 426 0.72 -19.60 -1.76
N LEU A 427 1.48 -18.67 -2.31
CA LEU A 427 1.41 -17.24 -2.07
C LEU A 427 1.25 -16.55 -3.43
N SER A 428 0.28 -15.67 -3.55
CA SER A 428 0.09 -14.87 -4.77
C SER A 428 1.06 -13.70 -4.80
N LYS A 429 1.62 -13.40 -5.97
CA LYS A 429 2.37 -12.17 -6.22
C LYS A 429 1.42 -11.06 -6.71
N PRO A 430 1.58 -9.81 -6.29
CA PRO A 430 2.62 -9.31 -5.39
C PRO A 430 2.48 -9.86 -3.98
N ILE A 431 3.61 -10.21 -3.36
CA ILE A 431 3.62 -10.80 -2.02
C ILE A 431 3.21 -9.74 -1.01
N ASP A 432 2.06 -9.95 -0.39
CA ASP A 432 1.59 -9.17 0.72
C ASP A 432 2.24 -9.62 2.04
N ALA A 433 2.80 -8.65 2.77
CA ALA A 433 3.54 -8.92 4.01
C ALA A 433 2.67 -9.63 5.07
N VAL A 434 1.40 -9.28 5.18
CA VAL A 434 0.48 -9.86 6.17
C VAL A 434 0.18 -11.31 5.82
N SER A 435 -0.18 -11.60 4.57
CA SER A 435 -0.45 -12.94 4.07
C SER A 435 0.79 -13.84 4.17
N LEU A 436 1.97 -13.31 3.79
CA LEU A 436 3.24 -14.02 3.92
C LEU A 436 3.48 -14.43 5.37
N MET A 437 3.36 -13.48 6.31
CA MET A 437 3.61 -13.73 7.72
C MET A 437 2.58 -14.65 8.35
N GLN A 438 1.31 -14.54 7.98
CA GLN A 438 0.26 -15.46 8.46
C GLN A 438 0.53 -16.90 8.04
N GLU A 439 0.87 -17.13 6.76
CA GLU A 439 1.13 -18.48 6.26
C GLU A 439 2.43 -19.06 6.85
N ILE A 440 3.48 -18.27 7.00
CA ILE A 440 4.74 -18.71 7.65
C ILE A 440 4.50 -19.06 9.11
N THR A 441 3.79 -18.22 9.85
CA THR A 441 3.49 -18.45 11.27
C THR A 441 2.72 -19.77 11.49
N ARG A 442 1.72 -20.04 10.66
CA ARG A 442 0.93 -21.29 10.74
C ARG A 442 1.76 -22.56 10.58
N VAL A 443 2.95 -22.47 10.00
CA VAL A 443 3.78 -23.63 9.66
C VAL A 443 5.02 -23.72 10.53
N LEU A 444 5.59 -22.59 10.95
CA LEU A 444 6.86 -22.56 11.70
C LEU A 444 6.68 -22.36 13.21
N ILE A 445 5.49 -21.92 13.64
CA ILE A 445 5.14 -21.68 15.04
C ILE A 445 3.90 -22.46 15.43
#